data_f457d071cb95cca692cdc73de964418d
#
_entry.id   f457d071cb95cca692cdc73de964418d
#
_cell.length_a   1.000
_cell.length_b   1.000
_cell.length_c   1.000
_cell.angle_alpha   90.00
_cell.angle_beta   90.00
_cell.angle_gamma   90.00
#
_symmetry.space_group_name_H-M   'P 1'
#
loop_
_entity.id
_entity.type
_entity.pdbx_description
1 polymer ?
#
loop_
_entity_poly.entity_id
_entity_poly.type
_entity_poly.pdbx_seq_one_letter_code
_entity_poly.pdbx_strand_id
1 'polypeptide(L)'
;MKKKGKMAACLILLVLLLAVLVVLTKKNSTADADSGSSDSGADAEKVVDFSKDDVTALSFQINGETVSFTKTAGDDDTDIWTYDQEDGFPLDEGKITSVLSSLSSMTAERVIEGDEIDSMADFGLETPSQEVVVTAGDEKTTIHVGDKNSSSRYYIYLNDDTSKVYLVSTSLGTMFPSDMMEWATTESMPSVTAENITKLQVEGENGYTLTKEVSAADSALQTDEWQVVDADGAAHGGDADSIGTMTSAVASLSFGDLVTYNASDLSQYGLDQPKTTIRVHYTEEQEVEADDTTTADTSSDSTTDSASSDSTATSSSSETTTVTVEKDLV
;
A
#
# COMPACT_ATOMS: atom_id res chain seq x y z
N MET A 1 -50.68 -45.67 9.65
CA MET A 1 -49.40 -46.00 10.28
C MET A 1 -48.33 -46.56 9.32
N LYS A 2 -48.49 -46.56 7.96
CA LYS A 2 -47.55 -47.17 7.02
C LYS A 2 -46.54 -46.20 6.35
N LYS A 3 -46.62 -44.89 6.60
CA LYS A 3 -45.68 -43.87 5.98
C LYS A 3 -44.40 -43.62 6.80
N LYS A 4 -44.44 -43.80 8.13
CA LYS A 4 -43.27 -43.56 9.02
C LYS A 4 -42.17 -44.66 8.87
N GLY A 5 -42.53 -45.88 8.55
CA GLY A 5 -41.56 -46.98 8.35
C GLY A 5 -40.76 -46.84 7.04
N LYS A 6 -41.36 -46.26 5.98
CA LYS A 6 -40.65 -46.07 4.70
C LYS A 6 -39.63 -44.92 4.77
N MET A 7 -39.89 -43.87 5.54
CA MET A 7 -38.93 -42.80 5.78
C MET A 7 -37.73 -43.25 6.62
N ALA A 8 -37.94 -44.06 7.64
CA ALA A 8 -36.87 -44.63 8.46
C ALA A 8 -35.99 -45.59 7.64
N ALA A 9 -36.57 -46.39 6.76
CA ALA A 9 -35.83 -47.27 5.85
C ALA A 9 -34.97 -46.52 4.82
N CYS A 10 -35.48 -45.39 4.27
CA CYS A 10 -34.72 -44.54 3.37
C CYS A 10 -33.55 -43.84 4.07
N LEU A 11 -33.73 -43.39 5.34
CA LEU A 11 -32.66 -42.77 6.13
C LEU A 11 -31.54 -43.78 6.47
N ILE A 12 -31.88 -44.99 6.82
CA ILE A 12 -30.91 -46.07 7.07
C ILE A 12 -30.16 -46.44 5.79
N LEU A 13 -30.84 -46.49 4.65
CA LEU A 13 -30.19 -46.74 3.35
C LEU A 13 -29.24 -45.62 2.96
N LEU A 14 -29.58 -44.38 3.24
CA LEU A 14 -28.75 -43.21 2.97
C LEU A 14 -27.49 -43.17 3.84
N VAL A 15 -27.59 -43.53 5.12
CA VAL A 15 -26.46 -43.70 6.04
C VAL A 15 -25.54 -44.84 5.63
N LEU A 16 -26.11 -45.97 5.17
CA LEU A 16 -25.33 -47.08 4.64
C LEU A 16 -24.59 -46.73 3.35
N LEU A 17 -25.24 -45.99 2.44
CA LEU A 17 -24.61 -45.48 1.21
C LEU A 17 -23.46 -44.50 1.51
N LEU A 18 -23.62 -43.61 2.50
CA LEU A 18 -22.56 -42.71 2.96
C LEU A 18 -21.41 -43.49 3.59
N ALA A 19 -21.67 -44.50 4.39
CA ALA A 19 -20.64 -45.38 4.96
C ALA A 19 -19.86 -46.15 3.89
N VAL A 20 -20.54 -46.62 2.85
CA VAL A 20 -19.91 -47.31 1.70
C VAL A 20 -19.07 -46.33 0.89
N LEU A 21 -19.52 -45.09 0.71
CA LEU A 21 -18.76 -44.06 0.03
C LEU A 21 -17.46 -43.72 0.78
N VAL A 22 -17.50 -43.57 2.11
CA VAL A 22 -16.32 -43.36 2.96
C VAL A 22 -15.35 -44.53 2.93
N VAL A 23 -15.85 -45.78 2.86
CA VAL A 23 -14.99 -46.96 2.75
C VAL A 23 -14.39 -47.09 1.35
N LEU A 24 -15.11 -46.70 0.30
CA LEU A 24 -14.59 -46.72 -1.08
C LEU A 24 -13.54 -45.60 -1.27
N THR A 25 -13.72 -44.44 -0.69
CA THR A 25 -12.71 -43.38 -0.75
C THR A 25 -11.45 -43.74 0.04
N LYS A 26 -11.57 -44.38 1.21
CA LYS A 26 -10.41 -44.90 1.96
C LYS A 26 -9.71 -46.09 1.29
N LYS A 27 -10.41 -46.88 0.49
CA LYS A 27 -9.83 -48.06 -0.16
C LYS A 27 -9.16 -47.76 -1.49
N ASN A 28 -9.41 -46.58 -2.04
CA ASN A 28 -8.77 -46.10 -3.28
C ASN A 28 -7.43 -45.40 -3.03
N SER A 29 -7.01 -45.29 -1.76
CA SER A 29 -5.72 -44.64 -1.37
C SER A 29 -4.57 -45.64 -1.21
N THR A 30 -4.76 -46.94 -1.57
CA THR A 30 -3.67 -47.92 -1.48
C THR A 30 -3.71 -48.85 -2.69
N ALA A 31 -3.27 -48.40 -3.86
CA ALA A 31 -2.64 -49.18 -4.92
C ALA A 31 -2.15 -48.28 -6.06
N ASP A 32 -0.88 -48.47 -6.32
CA ASP A 32 -0.13 -48.25 -7.55
C ASP A 32 0.56 -46.91 -7.77
N ALA A 33 1.87 -47.04 -7.62
CA ALA A 33 2.91 -46.18 -8.18
C ALA A 33 2.86 -46.22 -9.72
N ASP A 34 3.04 -45.10 -10.28
CA ASP A 34 3.64 -44.68 -11.54
C ASP A 34 2.74 -43.83 -12.43
N SER A 35 3.36 -42.76 -12.94
CA SER A 35 2.87 -41.79 -13.93
C SER A 35 2.21 -40.52 -13.42
N GLY A 36 3.01 -39.47 -13.47
CA GLY A 36 2.69 -38.06 -13.39
C GLY A 36 1.29 -37.64 -13.75
N SER A 37 0.57 -37.18 -12.75
CA SER A 37 -0.52 -36.23 -12.93
C SER A 37 -0.62 -35.42 -11.64
N SER A 38 -0.47 -34.10 -11.81
CA SER A 38 -0.61 -33.11 -10.78
C SER A 38 -1.94 -33.26 -10.05
N ASP A 39 -1.93 -33.84 -8.86
CA ASP A 39 -3.06 -33.78 -7.93
C ASP A 39 -3.00 -32.49 -7.13
N SER A 40 -3.75 -31.50 -7.59
CA SER A 40 -3.99 -30.25 -6.88
C SER A 40 -5.17 -30.47 -5.91
N GLY A 41 -4.91 -31.10 -4.76
CA GLY A 41 -5.97 -31.41 -3.79
C GLY A 41 -5.50 -31.87 -2.42
N ALA A 42 -4.19 -31.78 -2.10
CA ALA A 42 -3.75 -31.85 -0.71
C ALA A 42 -3.91 -30.44 -0.11
N ASP A 43 -4.53 -30.33 1.06
CA ASP A 43 -4.50 -29.09 1.85
C ASP A 43 -3.04 -28.69 2.00
N ALA A 44 -2.65 -27.58 1.35
CA ALA A 44 -1.28 -27.09 1.37
C ALA A 44 -0.91 -26.80 2.83
N GLU A 45 0.13 -27.47 3.33
CA GLU A 45 0.55 -27.32 4.72
C GLU A 45 1.05 -25.91 4.97
N LYS A 46 0.45 -25.22 5.95
CA LYS A 46 0.91 -23.90 6.38
C LYS A 46 2.30 -24.06 7.02
N VAL A 47 3.27 -23.32 6.50
CA VAL A 47 4.67 -23.48 6.91
C VAL A 47 4.97 -22.71 8.20
N VAL A 48 4.45 -21.48 8.33
CA VAL A 48 4.64 -20.63 9.51
C VAL A 48 3.31 -20.37 10.20
N ASP A 49 3.31 -20.26 11.52
CA ASP A 49 2.10 -20.03 12.30
C ASP A 49 2.24 -18.77 13.18
N PHE A 50 2.14 -17.62 12.53
CA PHE A 50 2.01 -16.35 13.22
C PHE A 50 0.91 -15.50 12.57
N SER A 51 0.29 -14.62 13.37
CA SER A 51 -0.59 -13.57 12.87
C SER A 51 0.26 -12.33 12.57
N LYS A 52 0.11 -11.75 11.38
CA LYS A 52 0.84 -10.52 11.01
C LYS A 52 0.58 -9.35 11.96
N ASP A 53 -0.60 -9.32 12.60
CA ASP A 53 -1.00 -8.24 13.50
C ASP A 53 -0.26 -8.33 14.85
N ASP A 54 0.16 -9.56 15.23
CA ASP A 54 0.92 -9.82 16.47
C ASP A 54 2.44 -9.61 16.29
N VAL A 55 2.89 -9.34 15.04
CA VAL A 55 4.32 -9.16 14.77
C VAL A 55 4.80 -7.83 15.32
N THR A 56 5.87 -7.89 16.11
CA THR A 56 6.52 -6.73 16.75
C THR A 56 7.89 -6.41 16.18
N ALA A 57 8.55 -7.39 15.51
CA ALA A 57 9.84 -7.15 14.87
C ALA A 57 10.01 -8.05 13.64
N LEU A 58 10.73 -7.53 12.66
CA LEU A 58 11.14 -8.21 11.42
C LEU A 58 12.61 -7.93 11.17
N SER A 59 13.40 -8.93 10.82
CA SER A 59 14.74 -8.72 10.28
C SER A 59 15.04 -9.66 9.13
N PHE A 60 15.90 -9.22 8.22
CA PHE A 60 16.38 -10.00 7.07
C PHE A 60 17.75 -9.46 6.62
N GLN A 61 18.35 -10.07 5.60
CA GLN A 61 19.66 -9.67 5.12
C GLN A 61 19.57 -8.90 3.79
N ILE A 62 20.35 -7.83 3.68
CA ILE A 62 20.63 -7.12 2.44
C ILE A 62 22.15 -7.15 2.23
N ASN A 63 22.61 -7.72 1.11
CA ASN A 63 24.03 -7.83 0.79
C ASN A 63 24.89 -8.46 1.91
N GLY A 64 24.30 -9.38 2.69
CA GLY A 64 24.95 -10.06 3.82
C GLY A 64 24.97 -9.26 5.13
N GLU A 65 24.38 -8.07 5.18
CA GLU A 65 24.16 -7.29 6.39
C GLU A 65 22.72 -7.47 6.87
N THR A 66 22.55 -7.67 8.18
CA THR A 66 21.22 -7.80 8.77
C THR A 66 20.61 -6.43 8.94
N VAL A 67 19.43 -6.24 8.38
CA VAL A 67 18.57 -5.08 8.63
C VAL A 67 17.40 -5.49 9.52
N SER A 68 16.96 -4.60 10.39
CA SER A 68 15.91 -4.88 11.36
C SER A 68 14.92 -3.73 11.47
N PHE A 69 13.70 -4.11 11.80
CA PHE A 69 12.56 -3.22 11.93
C PHE A 69 11.81 -3.57 13.20
N THR A 70 11.44 -2.56 13.96
CA THR A 70 10.67 -2.71 15.19
C THR A 70 9.35 -1.95 15.08
N LYS A 71 8.27 -2.60 15.51
CA LYS A 71 6.95 -1.99 15.61
C LYS A 71 6.77 -1.40 17.01
N THR A 72 6.47 -0.13 17.10
CA THR A 72 6.21 0.59 18.34
C THR A 72 4.82 1.21 18.31
N ALA A 73 4.20 1.35 19.49
CA ALA A 73 2.96 2.09 19.60
C ALA A 73 3.24 3.58 19.32
N GLY A 74 2.54 4.14 18.35
CA GLY A 74 2.55 5.57 18.06
C GLY A 74 1.53 6.33 18.90
N ASP A 75 1.45 7.63 18.67
CA ASP A 75 0.38 8.46 19.20
C ASP A 75 -0.95 8.02 18.55
N ASP A 76 -2.08 8.12 19.21
CA ASP A 76 -3.42 7.74 18.68
C ASP A 76 -3.66 6.23 18.48
N ASP A 77 -3.01 5.34 19.26
CA ASP A 77 -3.16 3.88 19.16
C ASP A 77 -2.83 3.29 17.77
N THR A 78 -2.07 4.01 16.94
CA THR A 78 -1.55 3.48 15.68
C THR A 78 -0.15 2.90 15.89
N ASP A 79 0.07 1.68 15.42
CA ASP A 79 1.40 1.08 15.42
C ASP A 79 2.25 1.69 14.30
N ILE A 80 3.52 1.98 14.60
CA ILE A 80 4.48 2.56 13.66
C ILE A 80 5.68 1.61 13.53
N TRP A 81 6.07 1.32 12.30
CA TRP A 81 7.29 0.58 12.00
C TRP A 81 8.47 1.53 11.84
N THR A 82 9.58 1.20 12.46
CA THR A 82 10.85 1.95 12.35
C THR A 82 11.95 1.05 11.82
N TYR A 83 12.87 1.62 11.04
CA TYR A 83 14.11 0.99 10.63
C TYR A 83 15.17 1.22 11.71
N ASP A 84 15.65 0.14 12.37
CA ASP A 84 16.45 0.24 13.58
C ASP A 84 17.87 0.76 13.35
N GLN A 85 18.41 0.64 12.12
CA GLN A 85 19.76 1.06 11.80
C GLN A 85 19.89 2.57 11.53
N GLU A 86 18.79 3.26 11.24
CA GLU A 86 18.84 4.67 10.88
C GLU A 86 17.61 5.42 11.38
N ASP A 87 17.84 6.33 12.32
CA ASP A 87 16.80 7.17 12.91
C ASP A 87 16.23 8.14 11.89
N GLY A 88 14.91 8.21 11.78
CA GLY A 88 14.22 9.10 10.87
C GLY A 88 14.22 8.67 9.40
N PHE A 89 14.59 7.41 9.11
CA PHE A 89 14.42 6.84 7.78
C PHE A 89 12.93 6.87 7.37
N PRO A 90 12.56 7.42 6.20
CA PRO A 90 11.18 7.55 5.77
C PRO A 90 10.66 6.18 5.24
N LEU A 91 10.41 5.25 6.15
CA LEU A 91 10.03 3.88 5.81
C LEU A 91 8.63 3.80 5.21
N ASP A 92 8.49 3.10 4.07
CA ASP A 92 7.20 2.66 3.54
C ASP A 92 6.73 1.40 4.31
N GLU A 93 5.91 1.59 5.32
CA GLU A 93 5.37 0.51 6.15
C GLU A 93 4.52 -0.50 5.35
N GLY A 94 4.00 -0.09 4.20
CA GLY A 94 3.29 -0.98 3.27
C GLY A 94 4.17 -2.09 2.74
N LYS A 95 5.48 -1.88 2.62
CA LYS A 95 6.46 -2.91 2.24
C LYS A 95 6.58 -3.98 3.32
N ILE A 96 6.71 -3.58 4.59
CA ILE A 96 6.73 -4.52 5.71
C ILE A 96 5.44 -5.33 5.78
N THR A 97 4.29 -4.65 5.71
CA THR A 97 2.97 -5.30 5.72
C THR A 97 2.83 -6.32 4.59
N SER A 98 3.34 -6.01 3.41
CA SER A 98 3.33 -6.90 2.25
C SER A 98 4.20 -8.15 2.47
N VAL A 99 5.41 -7.98 3.02
CA VAL A 99 6.30 -9.09 3.40
C VAL A 99 5.64 -9.97 4.45
N LEU A 100 5.14 -9.40 5.54
CA LEU A 100 4.50 -10.16 6.61
C LEU A 100 3.25 -10.91 6.13
N SER A 101 2.45 -10.30 5.24
CA SER A 101 1.30 -10.97 4.62
C SER A 101 1.71 -12.17 3.78
N SER A 102 2.79 -12.03 3.02
CA SER A 102 3.33 -13.12 2.19
C SER A 102 3.90 -14.25 3.05
N LEU A 103 4.64 -13.92 4.11
CA LEU A 103 5.22 -14.90 5.02
C LEU A 103 4.13 -15.62 5.83
N SER A 104 3.16 -14.90 6.40
CA SER A 104 2.09 -15.49 7.23
C SER A 104 1.15 -16.41 6.46
N SER A 105 1.08 -16.24 5.13
CA SER A 105 0.27 -17.08 4.22
C SER A 105 1.09 -18.17 3.50
N MET A 106 2.38 -18.33 3.86
CA MET A 106 3.27 -19.27 3.20
C MET A 106 2.83 -20.71 3.42
N THR A 107 2.73 -21.47 2.33
CA THR A 107 2.37 -22.87 2.33
C THR A 107 3.44 -23.70 1.64
N ALA A 108 3.65 -24.93 2.12
CA ALA A 108 4.53 -25.88 1.49
C ALA A 108 3.83 -26.61 0.34
N GLU A 109 4.47 -26.67 -0.83
CA GLU A 109 4.07 -27.58 -1.91
C GLU A 109 4.54 -29.01 -1.63
N ARG A 110 5.64 -29.15 -0.91
CA ARG A 110 6.22 -30.41 -0.48
C ARG A 110 6.98 -30.22 0.82
N VAL A 111 6.85 -31.21 1.70
CA VAL A 111 7.70 -31.38 2.89
C VAL A 111 8.65 -32.55 2.63
N ILE A 112 9.93 -32.35 2.90
CA ILE A 112 11.01 -33.31 2.75
C ILE A 112 11.50 -33.66 4.15
N GLU A 113 11.49 -34.92 4.54
CA GLU A 113 11.78 -35.35 5.90
C GLU A 113 12.59 -36.65 5.93
N GLY A 114 13.31 -36.87 7.03
CA GLY A 114 13.97 -38.13 7.34
C GLY A 114 15.01 -38.55 6.29
N ASP A 115 14.87 -39.75 5.75
CA ASP A 115 15.82 -40.35 4.79
C ASP A 115 15.82 -39.67 3.42
N GLU A 116 14.93 -38.71 3.17
CA GLU A 116 14.95 -37.88 1.94
C GLU A 116 15.93 -36.70 2.05
N ILE A 117 16.47 -36.41 3.24
CA ILE A 117 17.47 -35.37 3.47
C ILE A 117 18.83 -36.04 3.62
N ASP A 118 19.56 -36.17 2.52
CA ASP A 118 20.94 -36.68 2.55
C ASP A 118 21.90 -35.63 3.10
N SER A 119 21.75 -34.38 2.66
CA SER A 119 22.55 -33.22 3.11
C SER A 119 21.76 -31.93 2.95
N MET A 120 21.87 -31.01 3.89
CA MET A 120 21.34 -29.65 3.77
C MET A 120 21.98 -28.87 2.60
N ALA A 121 23.20 -29.24 2.22
CA ALA A 121 23.90 -28.65 1.07
C ALA A 121 23.16 -28.88 -0.26
N ASP A 122 22.44 -30.00 -0.41
CA ASP A 122 21.67 -30.34 -1.62
C ASP A 122 20.52 -29.36 -1.89
N PHE A 123 20.11 -28.66 -0.84
CA PHE A 123 19.05 -27.64 -0.87
C PHE A 123 19.60 -26.20 -0.77
N GLY A 124 20.92 -26.01 -0.74
CA GLY A 124 21.56 -24.70 -0.47
C GLY A 124 21.35 -24.21 0.95
N LEU A 125 21.01 -25.11 1.88
CA LEU A 125 20.64 -24.78 3.26
C LEU A 125 21.76 -25.00 4.29
N GLU A 126 22.93 -25.46 3.85
CA GLU A 126 24.14 -25.47 4.68
C GLU A 126 24.67 -24.05 4.89
N THR A 127 24.51 -23.19 3.88
CA THR A 127 24.79 -21.76 3.91
C THR A 127 23.61 -21.04 3.26
N PRO A 128 22.54 -20.77 4.04
CA PRO A 128 21.35 -20.11 3.51
C PRO A 128 21.67 -18.79 2.79
N SER A 129 21.04 -18.54 1.67
CA SER A 129 21.19 -17.30 0.91
C SER A 129 20.50 -16.11 1.56
N GLN A 130 19.53 -16.38 2.43
CA GLN A 130 18.76 -15.39 3.18
C GLN A 130 18.31 -15.97 4.51
N GLU A 131 18.35 -15.17 5.54
CA GLU A 131 17.76 -15.45 6.83
C GLU A 131 16.74 -14.38 7.16
N VAL A 132 15.51 -14.80 7.45
CA VAL A 132 14.41 -13.90 7.83
C VAL A 132 13.93 -14.26 9.21
N VAL A 133 13.88 -13.27 10.07
CA VAL A 133 13.43 -13.47 11.46
C VAL A 133 12.19 -12.63 11.71
N VAL A 134 11.14 -13.28 12.16
CA VAL A 134 9.87 -12.66 12.57
C VAL A 134 9.67 -12.88 14.06
N THR A 135 9.37 -11.82 14.79
CA THR A 135 8.99 -11.88 16.20
C THR A 135 7.52 -11.51 16.33
N ALA A 136 6.70 -12.42 16.83
CA ALA A 136 5.28 -12.21 17.08
C ALA A 136 5.00 -12.48 18.57
N GLY A 137 4.68 -11.43 19.32
CA GLY A 137 4.63 -11.52 20.77
C GLY A 137 5.98 -11.97 21.36
N ASP A 138 5.97 -13.10 22.09
CA ASP A 138 7.17 -13.71 22.68
C ASP A 138 7.80 -14.79 21.78
N GLU A 139 7.18 -15.12 20.63
CA GLU A 139 7.65 -16.15 19.72
C GLU A 139 8.52 -15.56 18.61
N LYS A 140 9.65 -16.25 18.38
CA LYS A 140 10.60 -15.92 17.31
C LYS A 140 10.62 -17.06 16.31
N THR A 141 10.31 -16.75 15.04
CA THR A 141 10.42 -17.68 13.92
C THR A 141 11.54 -17.25 13.00
N THR A 142 12.51 -18.13 12.77
CA THR A 142 13.59 -17.91 11.82
C THR A 142 13.34 -18.75 10.57
N ILE A 143 13.37 -18.15 9.42
CA ILE A 143 13.19 -18.78 8.11
C ILE A 143 14.53 -18.73 7.38
N HIS A 144 15.14 -19.88 7.19
CA HIS A 144 16.38 -20.02 6.43
C HIS A 144 16.05 -20.38 4.99
N VAL A 145 16.51 -19.57 4.04
CA VAL A 145 16.20 -19.69 2.61
C VAL A 145 17.42 -20.21 1.85
N GLY A 146 17.26 -21.36 1.22
CA GLY A 146 18.26 -22.00 0.38
C GLY A 146 18.08 -21.72 -1.11
N ASP A 147 18.41 -22.71 -1.90
CA ASP A 147 18.39 -22.62 -3.36
C ASP A 147 16.97 -22.70 -3.95
N LYS A 148 16.88 -22.31 -5.23
CA LYS A 148 15.70 -22.54 -6.06
C LYS A 148 15.80 -23.88 -6.79
N ASN A 149 14.68 -24.58 -6.86
CA ASN A 149 14.58 -25.68 -7.81
C ASN A 149 14.34 -25.19 -9.26
N SER A 150 14.28 -26.10 -10.22
CA SER A 150 14.04 -25.81 -11.65
C SER A 150 12.69 -25.13 -11.93
N SER A 151 11.74 -25.20 -10.99
CA SER A 151 10.40 -24.58 -11.07
C SER A 151 10.34 -23.24 -10.32
N SER A 152 11.47 -22.66 -9.95
CA SER A 152 11.59 -21.39 -9.21
C SER A 152 10.95 -21.42 -7.81
N ARG A 153 10.86 -22.61 -7.19
CA ARG A 153 10.47 -22.79 -5.79
C ARG A 153 11.70 -22.76 -4.92
N TYR A 154 11.56 -22.21 -3.71
CA TYR A 154 12.65 -22.16 -2.73
C TYR A 154 12.59 -23.31 -1.76
N TYR A 155 13.75 -23.83 -1.40
CA TYR A 155 13.91 -24.69 -0.24
C TYR A 155 14.12 -23.84 1.00
N ILE A 156 13.41 -24.15 2.07
CA ILE A 156 13.55 -23.48 3.35
C ILE A 156 13.50 -24.47 4.51
N TYR A 157 14.08 -24.10 5.65
CA TYR A 157 13.81 -24.73 6.93
C TYR A 157 13.54 -23.64 7.99
N LEU A 158 12.93 -24.07 9.11
CA LEU A 158 12.49 -23.17 10.17
C LEU A 158 13.31 -23.37 11.43
N ASN A 159 13.68 -22.27 12.05
CA ASN A 159 14.41 -22.26 13.31
C ASN A 159 15.71 -23.11 13.19
N ASP A 160 15.98 -23.95 14.19
CA ASP A 160 17.11 -24.88 14.19
C ASP A 160 16.71 -26.30 13.77
N ASP A 161 15.47 -26.49 13.24
CA ASP A 161 14.96 -27.82 12.84
C ASP A 161 15.42 -28.20 11.44
N THR A 162 16.60 -28.81 11.36
CA THR A 162 17.16 -29.35 10.11
C THR A 162 16.58 -30.72 9.72
N SER A 163 15.63 -31.26 10.48
CA SER A 163 14.97 -32.54 10.17
C SER A 163 13.88 -32.41 9.11
N LYS A 164 13.49 -31.18 8.77
CA LYS A 164 12.45 -30.85 7.80
C LYS A 164 12.90 -29.76 6.84
N VAL A 165 12.72 -30.01 5.55
CA VAL A 165 12.90 -29.02 4.49
C VAL A 165 11.58 -28.83 3.77
N TYR A 166 11.16 -27.58 3.63
CA TYR A 166 9.93 -27.21 2.93
C TYR A 166 10.25 -26.68 1.55
N LEU A 167 9.50 -27.09 0.56
CA LEU A 167 9.51 -26.50 -0.77
C LEU A 167 8.33 -25.54 -0.88
N VAL A 168 8.62 -24.25 -1.05
CA VAL A 168 7.61 -23.18 -1.04
C VAL A 168 7.57 -22.42 -2.36
N SER A 169 6.35 -22.02 -2.77
CA SER A 169 6.14 -21.29 -4.02
C SER A 169 6.29 -19.78 -3.87
N THR A 170 6.59 -19.29 -2.68
CA THR A 170 6.65 -17.87 -2.37
C THR A 170 7.81 -17.19 -3.09
N SER A 171 7.59 -15.96 -3.55
CA SER A 171 8.60 -15.16 -4.26
C SER A 171 9.66 -14.59 -3.31
N LEU A 172 10.27 -15.45 -2.47
CA LEU A 172 11.24 -15.05 -1.44
C LEU A 172 12.43 -14.24 -1.98
N GLY A 173 12.82 -14.46 -3.23
CA GLY A 173 13.94 -13.74 -3.84
C GLY A 173 13.62 -12.35 -4.36
N THR A 174 12.36 -11.92 -4.33
CA THR A 174 11.93 -10.61 -4.85
C THR A 174 11.12 -9.81 -3.83
N MET A 175 10.87 -10.38 -2.64
CA MET A 175 10.09 -9.67 -1.62
C MET A 175 10.96 -8.73 -0.77
N PHE A 176 12.27 -8.95 -0.74
CA PHE A 176 13.21 -8.12 0.00
C PHE A 176 13.91 -7.15 -0.95
N PRO A 177 14.22 -5.93 -0.51
CA PRO A 177 14.90 -4.95 -1.34
C PRO A 177 16.37 -5.31 -1.53
N SER A 178 16.97 -4.84 -2.61
CA SER A 178 18.41 -4.90 -2.82
C SER A 178 19.14 -3.73 -2.16
N ASP A 179 18.41 -2.63 -1.90
CA ASP A 179 18.86 -1.44 -1.19
C ASP A 179 17.69 -0.89 -0.38
N MET A 180 17.96 -0.38 0.83
CA MET A 180 16.92 0.17 1.70
C MET A 180 16.15 1.35 1.09
N MET A 181 16.78 2.10 0.18
CA MET A 181 16.09 3.20 -0.53
C MET A 181 14.86 2.73 -1.35
N GLU A 182 14.80 1.45 -1.74
CA GLU A 182 13.60 0.88 -2.38
C GLU A 182 12.38 0.78 -1.44
N TRP A 183 12.64 0.88 -0.14
CA TRP A 183 11.62 0.85 0.92
C TRP A 183 11.39 2.23 1.56
N ALA A 184 12.01 3.27 1.03
CA ALA A 184 11.74 4.63 1.45
C ALA A 184 10.44 5.16 0.82
N THR A 185 9.64 5.87 1.61
CA THR A 185 8.48 6.62 1.13
C THR A 185 8.95 7.81 0.30
N THR A 186 8.39 7.98 -0.89
CA THR A 186 8.56 9.19 -1.68
C THR A 186 7.41 10.16 -1.40
N GLU A 187 7.74 11.44 -1.27
CA GLU A 187 6.72 12.47 -1.25
C GLU A 187 5.96 12.49 -2.57
N SER A 188 4.69 12.82 -2.51
CA SER A 188 3.89 13.03 -3.70
C SER A 188 3.94 14.51 -4.10
N MET A 189 4.03 14.79 -5.39
CA MET A 189 3.79 16.14 -5.89
C MET A 189 2.36 16.57 -5.52
N PRO A 190 2.15 17.85 -5.14
CA PRO A 190 0.80 18.37 -4.97
C PRO A 190 -0.05 18.11 -6.22
N SER A 191 -1.32 17.78 -6.02
CA SER A 191 -2.24 17.53 -7.14
C SER A 191 -2.66 18.87 -7.74
N VAL A 192 -2.01 19.24 -8.83
CA VAL A 192 -2.30 20.47 -9.59
C VAL A 192 -2.98 20.08 -10.89
N THR A 193 -4.08 20.73 -11.23
CA THR A 193 -4.70 20.60 -12.56
C THR A 193 -4.33 21.82 -13.42
N ALA A 194 -4.13 21.60 -14.73
CA ALA A 194 -3.72 22.66 -15.65
C ALA A 194 -4.70 23.85 -15.66
N GLU A 195 -5.99 23.58 -15.45
CA GLU A 195 -7.08 24.56 -15.45
C GLU A 195 -7.05 25.45 -14.21
N ASN A 196 -6.56 24.91 -13.09
CA ASN A 196 -6.47 25.61 -11.81
C ASN A 196 -5.22 26.46 -11.67
N ILE A 197 -4.25 26.35 -12.59
CA ILE A 197 -3.06 27.19 -12.60
C ILE A 197 -3.45 28.62 -13.00
N THR A 198 -3.16 29.59 -12.14
CA THR A 198 -3.47 30.98 -12.33
C THR A 198 -2.23 31.80 -12.70
N LYS A 199 -1.04 31.36 -12.28
CA LYS A 199 0.22 32.00 -12.61
C LYS A 199 1.36 30.98 -12.65
N LEU A 200 2.26 31.16 -13.62
CA LEU A 200 3.49 30.38 -13.73
C LEU A 200 4.66 31.34 -13.91
N GLN A 201 5.58 31.35 -12.97
CA GLN A 201 6.76 32.20 -12.99
C GLN A 201 7.99 31.32 -13.25
N VAL A 202 8.68 31.61 -14.32
CA VAL A 202 9.95 30.96 -14.70
C VAL A 202 11.09 31.94 -14.41
N GLU A 203 11.95 31.58 -13.46
CA GLU A 203 13.14 32.34 -13.07
C GLU A 203 14.38 31.70 -13.70
N GLY A 204 15.30 32.50 -14.22
CA GLY A 204 16.53 32.06 -14.89
C GLY A 204 16.99 33.02 -15.94
N GLU A 205 17.89 32.61 -16.85
CA GLU A 205 18.53 33.46 -17.83
C GLU A 205 17.55 34.20 -18.78
N ASN A 206 16.40 33.55 -19.09
CA ASN A 206 15.34 34.14 -19.90
C ASN A 206 14.00 34.03 -19.14
N GLY A 207 13.98 34.60 -17.93
CA GLY A 207 12.82 34.53 -17.06
C GLY A 207 11.60 35.24 -17.65
N TYR A 208 10.42 34.70 -17.37
CA TYR A 208 9.13 35.29 -17.74
C TYR A 208 8.05 34.84 -16.76
N THR A 209 6.94 35.57 -16.78
CA THR A 209 5.76 35.23 -15.97
C THR A 209 4.55 35.09 -16.87
N LEU A 210 3.83 33.98 -16.74
CA LEU A 210 2.51 33.77 -17.31
C LEU A 210 1.49 34.09 -16.22
N THR A 211 0.51 34.91 -16.52
CA THR A 211 -0.58 35.25 -15.60
C THR A 211 -1.91 35.10 -16.32
N LYS A 212 -2.85 34.41 -15.70
CA LYS A 212 -4.21 34.23 -16.17
C LYS A 212 -5.05 35.39 -15.60
N GLU A 213 -5.55 36.26 -16.44
CA GLU A 213 -6.52 37.26 -16.02
C GLU A 213 -7.92 36.66 -16.07
N VAL A 214 -8.53 36.54 -14.89
CA VAL A 214 -9.93 36.11 -14.77
C VAL A 214 -10.80 37.32 -15.00
N SER A 215 -11.62 37.31 -16.06
CA SER A 215 -12.60 38.39 -16.30
C SER A 215 -13.56 38.46 -15.09
N ALA A 216 -13.84 39.68 -14.65
CA ALA A 216 -14.76 39.95 -13.55
C ALA A 216 -16.10 39.24 -13.82
N ALA A 217 -16.69 38.67 -12.78
CA ALA A 217 -17.89 37.79 -12.83
C ALA A 217 -19.14 38.41 -13.54
N ASP A 218 -19.13 39.71 -13.86
CA ASP A 218 -20.20 40.44 -14.53
C ASP A 218 -19.99 40.62 -16.04
N SER A 219 -18.89 40.10 -16.60
CA SER A 219 -18.64 40.16 -18.05
C SER A 219 -19.42 39.03 -18.78
N ALA A 220 -20.30 39.38 -19.70
CA ALA A 220 -21.07 38.46 -20.54
C ALA A 220 -20.19 37.57 -21.45
N LEU A 221 -18.89 37.80 -21.47
CA LEU A 221 -17.85 37.02 -22.13
C LEU A 221 -16.75 36.73 -21.12
N GLN A 222 -16.91 35.65 -20.36
CA GLN A 222 -15.83 35.09 -19.55
C GLN A 222 -14.81 34.45 -20.49
N THR A 223 -13.81 35.20 -20.93
CA THR A 223 -12.62 34.66 -21.58
C THR A 223 -11.46 34.88 -20.64
N ASP A 224 -10.97 33.79 -20.07
CA ASP A 224 -9.71 33.80 -19.34
C ASP A 224 -8.58 34.06 -20.36
N GLU A 225 -7.94 35.21 -20.27
CA GLU A 225 -6.86 35.55 -21.17
C GLU A 225 -5.51 35.43 -20.46
N TRP A 226 -4.60 34.71 -21.11
CA TRP A 226 -3.23 34.63 -20.62
C TRP A 226 -2.40 35.80 -21.11
N GLN A 227 -1.60 36.34 -20.17
CA GLN A 227 -0.59 37.34 -20.47
C GLN A 227 0.81 36.79 -20.18
N VAL A 228 1.75 37.10 -21.03
CA VAL A 228 3.18 36.84 -20.85
C VAL A 228 3.85 38.14 -20.45
N VAL A 229 4.44 38.18 -19.26
CA VAL A 229 5.25 39.27 -18.79
C VAL A 229 6.72 38.88 -18.90
N ASP A 230 7.48 39.60 -19.72
CA ASP A 230 8.90 39.35 -19.93
C ASP A 230 9.77 39.87 -18.77
N ALA A 231 11.09 39.64 -18.83
CA ALA A 231 12.04 40.05 -17.80
C ALA A 231 12.12 41.57 -17.61
N ASP A 232 11.77 42.37 -18.63
CA ASP A 232 11.74 43.83 -18.61
C ASP A 232 10.41 44.38 -18.05
N GLY A 233 9.45 43.49 -17.75
CA GLY A 233 8.12 43.81 -17.23
C GLY A 233 7.12 44.24 -18.30
N ALA A 234 7.41 43.99 -19.60
CA ALA A 234 6.46 44.24 -20.66
C ALA A 234 5.47 43.09 -20.80
N ALA A 235 4.18 43.43 -20.83
CA ALA A 235 3.11 42.46 -20.97
C ALA A 235 2.69 42.29 -22.44
N HIS A 236 2.53 41.02 -22.84
CA HIS A 236 2.14 40.63 -24.18
C HIS A 236 0.98 39.62 -24.09
N GLY A 237 0.12 39.58 -25.09
CA GLY A 237 -0.91 38.54 -25.17
C GLY A 237 -0.28 37.14 -25.29
N GLY A 238 -0.75 36.21 -24.48
CA GLY A 238 -0.26 34.85 -24.47
C GLY A 238 -1.00 33.97 -25.51
N ASP A 239 -0.27 33.06 -26.15
CA ASP A 239 -0.88 32.02 -26.99
C ASP A 239 -1.45 30.91 -26.12
N ALA A 240 -2.77 30.78 -26.09
CA ALA A 240 -3.48 29.89 -25.19
C ALA A 240 -3.11 28.40 -25.39
N ASP A 241 -2.85 27.96 -26.62
CA ASP A 241 -2.50 26.57 -26.93
C ASP A 241 -1.09 26.22 -26.41
N SER A 242 -0.14 27.14 -26.61
CA SER A 242 1.22 26.99 -26.11
C SER A 242 1.26 26.98 -24.58
N ILE A 243 0.54 27.91 -23.94
CA ILE A 243 0.44 28.01 -22.48
C ILE A 243 -0.30 26.79 -21.91
N GLY A 244 -1.38 26.33 -22.54
CA GLY A 244 -2.09 25.10 -22.18
C GLY A 244 -1.19 23.85 -22.20
N THR A 245 -0.27 23.79 -23.17
CA THR A 245 0.74 22.73 -23.22
C THR A 245 1.72 22.82 -22.03
N MET A 246 2.16 24.02 -21.67
CA MET A 246 3.09 24.25 -20.55
C MET A 246 2.42 23.95 -19.21
N THR A 247 1.20 24.45 -18.97
CA THR A 247 0.46 24.16 -17.73
C THR A 247 0.12 22.70 -17.58
N SER A 248 -0.21 22.00 -18.69
CA SER A 248 -0.41 20.56 -18.68
C SER A 248 0.87 19.78 -18.35
N ALA A 249 2.02 20.22 -18.87
CA ALA A 249 3.32 19.63 -18.54
C ALA A 249 3.66 19.79 -17.06
N VAL A 250 3.43 20.97 -16.49
CA VAL A 250 3.62 21.25 -15.06
C VAL A 250 2.66 20.40 -14.21
N ALA A 251 1.39 20.33 -14.58
CA ALA A 251 0.37 19.54 -13.87
C ALA A 251 0.65 18.02 -13.88
N SER A 252 1.42 17.54 -14.87
CA SER A 252 1.81 16.14 -15.00
C SER A 252 3.15 15.78 -14.34
N LEU A 253 3.80 16.72 -13.65
CA LEU A 253 5.05 16.45 -12.94
C LEU A 253 4.81 15.44 -11.82
N SER A 254 5.73 14.51 -11.70
CA SER A 254 5.76 13.53 -10.63
C SER A 254 7.19 13.25 -10.21
N PHE A 255 7.38 12.92 -8.96
CA PHE A 255 8.68 12.41 -8.54
C PHE A 255 8.92 11.03 -9.15
N GLY A 256 10.17 10.76 -9.50
CA GLY A 256 10.66 9.43 -9.85
C GLY A 256 11.16 8.70 -8.62
N ASP A 257 12.35 8.10 -8.75
CA ASP A 257 12.99 7.40 -7.64
C ASP A 257 13.54 8.40 -6.60
N LEU A 258 13.44 8.04 -5.33
CA LEU A 258 14.09 8.78 -4.25
C LEU A 258 15.60 8.52 -4.30
N VAL A 259 16.39 9.56 -4.53
CA VAL A 259 17.85 9.46 -4.60
C VAL A 259 18.48 9.54 -3.19
N THR A 260 17.94 10.40 -2.36
CA THR A 260 18.33 10.55 -0.94
C THR A 260 17.23 11.34 -0.21
N TYR A 261 16.98 10.99 1.03
CA TYR A 261 15.98 11.70 1.86
C TYR A 261 16.63 12.72 2.82
N ASN A 262 17.95 12.66 3.03
CA ASN A 262 18.67 13.52 3.99
C ASN A 262 19.87 14.19 3.32
N ALA A 263 19.61 14.93 2.24
CA ALA A 263 20.65 15.63 1.51
C ALA A 263 21.16 16.84 2.29
N SER A 264 22.36 16.73 2.86
CA SER A 264 23.03 17.86 3.53
C SER A 264 23.78 18.79 2.55
N ASP A 265 24.07 18.31 1.34
CA ASP A 265 24.75 19.04 0.27
C ASP A 265 24.00 18.85 -1.05
N LEU A 266 23.32 19.90 -1.49
CA LEU A 266 22.57 19.91 -2.75
C LEU A 266 23.44 20.18 -3.98
N SER A 267 24.72 20.56 -3.81
CA SER A 267 25.62 20.94 -4.91
C SER A 267 25.96 19.75 -5.82
N GLN A 268 26.05 18.56 -5.25
CA GLN A 268 26.26 17.31 -6.01
C GLN A 268 25.15 17.00 -7.02
N TYR A 269 23.95 17.54 -6.78
CA TYR A 269 22.78 17.40 -7.65
C TYR A 269 22.54 18.66 -8.50
N GLY A 270 23.36 19.73 -8.33
CA GLY A 270 23.19 21.00 -9.01
C GLY A 270 21.97 21.79 -8.53
N LEU A 271 21.49 21.51 -7.33
CA LEU A 271 20.29 22.13 -6.74
C LEU A 271 20.60 23.27 -5.76
N ASP A 272 21.88 23.49 -5.44
CA ASP A 272 22.36 24.66 -4.66
C ASP A 272 22.26 25.97 -5.47
N GLN A 273 22.41 25.89 -6.80
CA GLN A 273 22.27 27.01 -7.74
C GLN A 273 21.49 26.55 -8.97
N PRO A 274 20.17 26.40 -8.86
CA PRO A 274 19.35 25.93 -9.97
C PRO A 274 19.41 26.94 -11.14
N LYS A 275 19.56 26.41 -12.37
CA LYS A 275 19.57 27.26 -13.58
C LYS A 275 18.20 27.81 -13.92
N THR A 276 17.17 27.12 -13.49
CA THR A 276 15.77 27.49 -13.71
C THR A 276 14.98 27.11 -12.47
N THR A 277 14.17 28.03 -11.97
CA THR A 277 13.18 27.79 -10.92
C THR A 277 11.80 28.09 -11.49
N ILE A 278 10.86 27.21 -11.26
CA ILE A 278 9.47 27.39 -11.70
C ILE A 278 8.61 27.51 -10.44
N ARG A 279 7.87 28.63 -10.34
CA ARG A 279 6.87 28.85 -9.29
C ARG A 279 5.49 28.76 -9.91
N VAL A 280 4.63 27.98 -9.31
CA VAL A 280 3.27 27.73 -9.79
C VAL A 280 2.30 28.20 -8.74
N HIS A 281 1.41 29.14 -9.10
CA HIS A 281 0.27 29.52 -8.29
C HIS A 281 -0.97 28.84 -8.87
N TYR A 282 -1.73 28.19 -8.03
CA TYR A 282 -2.92 27.46 -8.44
C TYR A 282 -4.02 27.54 -7.37
N THR A 283 -5.24 27.25 -7.76
CA THR A 283 -6.39 27.17 -6.87
C THR A 283 -6.76 25.72 -6.57
N GLU A 284 -7.19 25.46 -5.34
CA GLU A 284 -7.68 24.17 -4.89
C GLU A 284 -9.03 24.34 -4.22
N GLU A 285 -9.96 23.46 -4.51
CA GLU A 285 -11.24 23.41 -3.80
C GLU A 285 -11.09 22.54 -2.55
N GLN A 286 -11.38 23.11 -1.39
CA GLN A 286 -11.37 22.41 -0.11
C GLN A 286 -12.78 22.32 0.44
N GLU A 287 -13.20 21.11 0.85
CA GLU A 287 -14.43 20.92 1.62
C GLU A 287 -14.17 21.34 3.07
N VAL A 288 -14.94 22.29 3.57
CA VAL A 288 -14.92 22.73 4.97
C VAL A 288 -16.21 22.33 5.61
N GLU A 289 -16.16 21.66 6.76
CA GLU A 289 -17.36 21.45 7.56
C GLU A 289 -17.87 22.81 8.02
N ALA A 290 -19.17 23.07 7.80
CA ALA A 290 -19.81 24.30 8.26
C ALA A 290 -19.86 24.25 9.80
N ASP A 291 -19.06 25.10 10.45
CA ASP A 291 -19.08 25.29 11.90
C ASP A 291 -20.39 25.99 12.27
N ASP A 292 -21.29 25.26 12.96
CA ASP A 292 -22.59 25.75 13.43
C ASP A 292 -22.42 26.66 14.67
N THR A 293 -21.81 27.84 14.43
CA THR A 293 -21.75 28.90 15.42
C THR A 293 -22.30 30.22 14.85
N THR A 294 -23.61 30.30 14.70
CA THR A 294 -24.26 31.59 14.62
C THR A 294 -25.36 31.68 15.68
N THR A 295 -24.97 32.01 16.89
CA THR A 295 -25.87 32.63 17.86
C THR A 295 -26.22 34.02 17.38
N ALA A 296 -27.31 34.17 16.67
CA ALA A 296 -27.99 35.46 16.49
C ALA A 296 -29.13 35.51 17.46
N ASP A 297 -28.91 36.20 18.59
CA ASP A 297 -29.91 36.69 19.49
C ASP A 297 -30.78 37.72 18.75
N THR A 298 -32.05 37.40 18.53
CA THR A 298 -33.09 38.42 18.33
C THR A 298 -34.40 37.94 18.89
N SER A 299 -34.71 38.46 20.06
CA SER A 299 -36.00 38.39 20.73
C SER A 299 -37.14 38.98 19.88
N SER A 300 -38.26 38.28 19.75
CA SER A 300 -39.59 38.83 19.99
C SER A 300 -40.68 37.79 19.77
N ASP A 301 -41.31 37.38 20.87
CA ASP A 301 -42.74 37.37 21.22
C ASP A 301 -43.77 36.97 20.15
N SER A 302 -44.46 35.93 20.38
CA SER A 302 -45.90 35.72 20.69
C SER A 302 -46.52 34.43 20.12
N THR A 303 -46.96 33.61 21.08
CA THR A 303 -48.22 32.86 21.22
C THR A 303 -48.76 31.93 20.14
N THR A 304 -49.08 30.76 20.70
CA THR A 304 -50.24 29.85 20.56
C THR A 304 -50.10 28.63 19.65
N ASP A 305 -49.98 27.50 20.32
CA ASP A 305 -50.93 26.36 20.46
C ASP A 305 -50.95 25.27 19.36
N SER A 306 -50.96 24.05 19.92
CA SER A 306 -51.46 22.76 19.40
C SER A 306 -50.52 21.78 18.70
N ALA A 307 -50.13 20.84 19.55
CA ALA A 307 -49.97 19.39 19.37
C ALA A 307 -50.10 18.76 17.97
N SER A 308 -49.04 18.05 17.55
CA SER A 308 -49.15 16.65 17.10
C SER A 308 -47.77 16.01 17.04
N SER A 309 -47.62 14.86 17.69
CA SER A 309 -46.48 13.95 17.66
C SER A 309 -46.33 13.32 16.28
N ASP A 310 -45.16 13.50 15.66
CA ASP A 310 -44.67 12.49 14.75
C ASP A 310 -43.12 12.47 14.83
N SER A 311 -42.60 11.30 15.24
CA SER A 311 -41.18 11.05 15.38
C SER A 311 -40.58 10.71 14.00
N THR A 312 -40.02 11.69 13.36
CA THR A 312 -39.15 11.46 12.17
C THR A 312 -37.72 11.64 12.61
N ALA A 313 -36.95 10.57 12.51
CA ALA A 313 -35.51 10.59 12.72
C ALA A 313 -34.88 11.54 11.69
N THR A 314 -34.41 12.68 12.16
CA THR A 314 -33.62 13.61 11.34
C THR A 314 -32.19 13.09 11.27
N SER A 315 -31.83 12.54 10.13
CA SER A 315 -30.43 12.38 9.79
C SER A 315 -29.83 13.78 9.61
N SER A 316 -28.95 14.19 10.51
CA SER A 316 -28.12 15.38 10.32
C SER A 316 -27.13 15.10 9.17
N SER A 317 -27.46 15.62 8.00
CA SER A 317 -26.45 15.80 6.96
C SER A 317 -25.63 17.03 7.37
N SER A 318 -24.33 16.85 7.68
CA SER A 318 -23.40 17.95 7.76
C SER A 318 -23.32 18.59 6.37
N GLU A 319 -23.72 19.86 6.27
CA GLU A 319 -23.54 20.63 5.04
C GLU A 319 -22.06 20.96 4.93
N THR A 320 -21.36 20.35 3.96
CA THR A 320 -20.01 20.70 3.57
C THR A 320 -20.06 21.89 2.61
N THR A 321 -19.28 22.92 2.89
CA THR A 321 -19.12 24.09 2.02
C THR A 321 -17.77 23.99 1.32
N THR A 322 -17.73 24.14 -0.01
CA THR A 322 -16.49 24.16 -0.78
C THR A 322 -15.91 25.59 -0.76
N VAL A 323 -14.64 25.70 -0.40
CA VAL A 323 -13.89 26.96 -0.40
C VAL A 323 -12.71 26.83 -1.36
N THR A 324 -12.53 27.84 -2.22
CA THR A 324 -11.36 27.91 -3.10
C THR A 324 -10.17 28.51 -2.35
N VAL A 325 -9.06 27.79 -2.31
CA VAL A 325 -7.81 28.19 -1.64
C VAL A 325 -6.71 28.40 -2.66
N GLU A 326 -5.96 29.49 -2.53
CA GLU A 326 -4.76 29.74 -3.34
C GLU A 326 -3.54 29.01 -2.73
N LYS A 327 -2.77 28.36 -3.56
CA LYS A 327 -1.58 27.58 -3.20
C LYS A 327 -0.40 27.94 -4.09
N ASP A 328 0.79 27.72 -3.55
CA ASP A 328 2.06 27.91 -4.25
C ASP A 328 2.88 26.62 -4.26
N LEU A 329 3.47 26.31 -5.41
CA LEU A 329 4.46 25.25 -5.59
C LEU A 329 5.73 25.86 -6.19
N VAL A 330 6.91 25.50 -5.65
CA VAL A 330 8.22 26.01 -6.09
C VAL A 330 9.15 24.86 -6.47
#